data_15018bd13103a887cf6980967a925238
#
_entry.id   15018bd13103a887cf6980967a925238
#
_cell.length_a   1.000
_cell.length_b   1.000
_cell.length_c   1.000
_cell.angle_alpha   90.00
_cell.angle_beta   90.00
_cell.angle_gamma   90.00
#
_symmetry.space_group_name_H-M   'P 1'
#
loop_
_entity.id
_entity.type
_entity.pdbx_description
1 polymer ?
#
loop_
_entity_poly.entity_id
_entity_poly.type
_entity_poly.pdbx_seq_one_letter_code
_entity_poly.pdbx_strand_id
1 'polypeptide(L)'
;EKVNSSTIQKKSSWLDRCKKYKKDFPFVTEREHVDTNGYINSYKFMQKLNKYFRKDELIVTDMGTALLSGHQVLKLNGKQRLMTSTGLGEMGYGLPAAIGASFASNKKEVICLNCDGGMMMNLQELQTIKHHSLPIKIFIFNNDGYLMIKHTQKSLFEGRYSGTDKKSGVSCPNFEKIANGFDIK
;
A
#
# COMPACT_ATOMS: atom_id res chain seq x y z
N GLU A 1 15.67 -5.84 28.45
CA GLU A 1 14.99 -6.28 29.69
C GLU A 1 13.75 -7.07 29.30
N LYS A 2 13.64 -8.33 29.79
CA LYS A 2 12.41 -9.12 29.58
C LYS A 2 11.36 -8.58 30.53
N VAL A 3 10.29 -8.00 30.00
CA VAL A 3 9.12 -7.60 30.80
C VAL A 3 8.52 -8.86 31.42
N ASN A 4 8.52 -8.92 32.75
CA ASN A 4 7.98 -10.04 33.48
C ASN A 4 6.45 -10.02 33.38
N SER A 5 5.85 -10.99 32.68
CA SER A 5 4.41 -11.04 32.41
C SER A 5 3.52 -11.06 33.65
N SER A 6 4.07 -11.39 34.83
CA SER A 6 3.35 -11.41 36.11
C SER A 6 3.04 -10.02 36.68
N THR A 7 3.70 -8.94 36.17
CA THR A 7 3.51 -7.56 36.66
C THR A 7 2.55 -6.73 35.79
N ILE A 8 2.04 -7.28 34.69
CA ILE A 8 1.12 -6.54 33.82
C ILE A 8 -0.32 -6.71 34.33
N GLN A 9 -0.84 -5.70 35.03
CA GLN A 9 -2.26 -5.65 35.37
C GLN A 9 -3.13 -5.60 34.11
N LYS A 10 -4.00 -6.58 33.94
CA LYS A 10 -5.01 -6.56 32.86
C LYS A 10 -5.99 -5.42 33.10
N LYS A 11 -5.91 -4.38 32.27
CA LYS A 11 -6.89 -3.28 32.28
C LYS A 11 -8.11 -3.68 31.43
N SER A 12 -8.99 -4.53 32.00
CA SER A 12 -10.16 -5.08 31.30
C SER A 12 -11.08 -3.97 30.77
N SER A 13 -11.36 -2.94 31.56
CA SER A 13 -12.21 -1.81 31.16
C SER A 13 -11.67 -1.06 29.94
N TRP A 14 -10.35 -0.86 29.85
CA TRP A 14 -9.73 -0.26 28.68
C TRP A 14 -9.84 -1.17 27.45
N LEU A 15 -9.59 -2.45 27.62
CA LEU A 15 -9.71 -3.42 26.54
C LEU A 15 -11.16 -3.50 26.01
N ASP A 16 -12.14 -3.46 26.87
CA ASP A 16 -13.56 -3.48 26.50
C ASP A 16 -13.97 -2.21 25.76
N ARG A 17 -13.44 -1.06 26.17
CA ARG A 17 -13.59 0.21 25.46
C ARG A 17 -12.97 0.15 24.06
N CYS A 18 -11.77 -0.40 23.92
CA CYS A 18 -11.11 -0.58 22.61
C CYS A 18 -11.93 -1.53 21.70
N LYS A 19 -12.44 -2.63 22.24
CA LYS A 19 -13.32 -3.55 21.50
C LYS A 19 -14.61 -2.87 21.04
N LYS A 20 -15.21 -2.06 21.91
CA LYS A 20 -16.40 -1.28 21.57
C LYS A 20 -16.11 -0.32 20.42
N TYR A 21 -15.06 0.49 20.51
CA TYR A 21 -14.67 1.41 19.42
C TYR A 21 -14.42 0.69 18.11
N LYS A 22 -13.74 -0.46 18.14
CA LYS A 22 -13.49 -1.27 16.94
C LYS A 22 -14.78 -1.78 16.30
N LYS A 23 -15.83 -2.01 17.09
CA LYS A 23 -17.15 -2.41 16.61
C LYS A 23 -17.94 -1.22 16.08
N ASP A 24 -17.94 -0.09 16.81
CA ASP A 24 -18.73 1.10 16.49
C ASP A 24 -18.15 1.87 15.30
N PHE A 25 -16.82 1.80 15.11
CA PHE A 25 -16.07 2.49 14.05
C PHE A 25 -15.25 1.49 13.23
N PRO A 26 -15.86 0.64 12.40
CA PRO A 26 -15.14 -0.28 11.53
C PRO A 26 -14.36 0.51 10.46
N PHE A 27 -13.17 0.03 10.10
CA PHE A 27 -12.31 0.69 9.09
C PHE A 27 -12.93 0.74 7.70
N VAL A 28 -13.81 -0.19 7.38
CA VAL A 28 -14.50 -0.24 6.08
C VAL A 28 -15.99 -0.41 6.31
N THR A 29 -16.77 0.50 5.77
CA THR A 29 -18.24 0.45 5.76
C THR A 29 -18.74 0.51 4.32
N GLU A 30 -19.89 -0.13 4.05
CA GLU A 30 -20.50 -0.07 2.71
C GLU A 30 -21.02 1.34 2.37
N ARG A 31 -21.37 2.11 3.37
CA ARG A 31 -21.92 3.47 3.22
C ARG A 31 -20.85 4.50 2.81
N GLU A 32 -19.67 4.43 3.44
CA GLU A 32 -18.65 5.48 3.32
C GLU A 32 -17.57 5.13 2.30
N HIS A 33 -17.37 3.83 2.03
CA HIS A 33 -16.32 3.35 1.14
C HIS A 33 -16.91 2.85 -0.17
N VAL A 34 -17.61 3.71 -0.89
CA VAL A 34 -18.18 3.39 -2.21
C VAL A 34 -17.16 3.62 -3.33
N ASP A 35 -17.30 2.87 -4.41
CA ASP A 35 -16.57 3.12 -5.64
C ASP A 35 -17.16 4.37 -6.30
N THR A 36 -16.31 5.27 -6.78
CA THR A 36 -16.75 6.54 -7.35
C THR A 36 -16.04 6.86 -8.65
N ASN A 37 -16.77 7.43 -9.60
CA ASN A 37 -16.21 7.91 -10.87
C ASN A 37 -15.38 6.86 -11.65
N GLY A 38 -15.76 5.58 -11.56
CA GLY A 38 -15.05 4.49 -12.21
C GLY A 38 -13.81 3.99 -11.46
N TYR A 39 -13.48 4.58 -10.30
CA TYR A 39 -12.39 4.13 -9.45
C TYR A 39 -12.88 3.20 -8.35
N ILE A 40 -12.09 2.15 -8.11
CA ILE A 40 -12.31 1.21 -7.00
C ILE A 40 -11.84 1.87 -5.70
N ASN A 41 -12.64 1.78 -4.65
CA ASN A 41 -12.25 2.27 -3.34
C ASN A 41 -11.11 1.44 -2.76
N SER A 42 -9.99 2.09 -2.43
CA SER A 42 -8.76 1.44 -1.96
C SER A 42 -8.95 0.66 -0.66
N TYR A 43 -9.80 1.11 0.24
CA TYR A 43 -10.10 0.41 1.51
C TYR A 43 -10.88 -0.88 1.27
N LYS A 44 -11.88 -0.86 0.38
CA LYS A 44 -12.59 -2.08 -0.05
C LYS A 44 -11.65 -3.05 -0.75
N PHE A 45 -10.79 -2.55 -1.62
CA PHE A 45 -9.78 -3.38 -2.29
C PHE A 45 -8.88 -4.07 -1.26
N MET A 46 -8.29 -3.32 -0.31
CA MET A 46 -7.42 -3.88 0.74
C MET A 46 -8.14 -4.90 1.61
N GLN A 47 -9.39 -4.64 2.00
CA GLN A 47 -10.20 -5.59 2.76
C GLN A 47 -10.42 -6.90 2.00
N LYS A 48 -10.65 -6.79 0.69
CA LYS A 48 -10.84 -7.95 -0.19
C LYS A 48 -9.52 -8.72 -0.39
N LEU A 49 -8.44 -8.01 -0.71
CA LEU A 49 -7.11 -8.57 -0.91
C LEU A 49 -6.61 -9.33 0.33
N ASN A 50 -6.85 -8.80 1.52
CA ASN A 50 -6.45 -9.41 2.78
C ASN A 50 -6.99 -10.85 2.99
N LYS A 51 -8.11 -11.19 2.36
CA LYS A 51 -8.71 -12.54 2.43
C LYS A 51 -7.92 -13.59 1.64
N TYR A 52 -7.10 -13.14 0.69
CA TYR A 52 -6.30 -14.01 -0.19
C TYR A 52 -4.86 -14.17 0.25
N PHE A 53 -4.43 -13.49 1.32
CA PHE A 53 -3.08 -13.59 1.83
C PHE A 53 -2.81 -14.98 2.42
N ARG A 54 -1.65 -15.52 2.08
CA ARG A 54 -1.13 -16.75 2.70
C ARG A 54 -0.68 -16.47 4.14
N LYS A 55 -0.48 -17.53 4.92
CA LYS A 55 -0.10 -17.44 6.35
C LYS A 55 1.28 -16.77 6.57
N ASP A 56 2.14 -16.78 5.56
CA ASP A 56 3.51 -16.24 5.59
C ASP A 56 3.76 -15.22 4.49
N GLU A 57 2.74 -14.49 4.08
CA GLU A 57 2.79 -13.51 3.00
C GLU A 57 3.78 -12.38 3.30
N LEU A 58 4.57 -12.02 2.30
CA LEU A 58 5.44 -10.85 2.32
C LEU A 58 4.74 -9.74 1.53
N ILE A 59 4.48 -8.62 2.18
CA ILE A 59 3.75 -7.50 1.61
C ILE A 59 4.63 -6.27 1.72
N VAL A 60 4.76 -5.54 0.63
CA VAL A 60 5.47 -4.25 0.60
C VAL A 60 4.52 -3.18 0.12
N THR A 61 4.49 -2.03 0.78
CA THR A 61 3.74 -0.87 0.28
C THR A 61 4.69 0.25 -0.10
N ASP A 62 4.36 0.92 -1.20
CA ASP A 62 4.89 2.24 -1.52
C ASP A 62 4.11 3.33 -0.80
N MET A 63 4.59 4.57 -0.87
CA MET A 63 3.90 5.75 -0.31
C MET A 63 2.60 6.06 -1.06
N GLY A 64 1.66 6.72 -0.39
CA GLY A 64 0.39 7.19 -0.94
C GLY A 64 -0.80 6.32 -0.56
N THR A 65 -1.74 6.13 -1.47
CA THR A 65 -3.00 5.40 -1.22
C THR A 65 -2.77 3.97 -0.75
N ALA A 66 -1.75 3.29 -1.30
CA ALA A 66 -1.39 1.92 -0.93
C ALA A 66 -0.95 1.83 0.54
N LEU A 67 -0.08 2.77 0.99
CA LEU A 67 0.36 2.84 2.39
C LEU A 67 -0.81 3.11 3.33
N LEU A 68 -1.58 4.17 3.06
CA LEU A 68 -2.65 4.59 3.97
C LEU A 68 -3.72 3.52 4.13
N SER A 69 -4.29 3.03 3.03
CA SER A 69 -5.31 1.98 3.10
C SER A 69 -4.75 0.65 3.60
N GLY A 70 -3.49 0.32 3.25
CA GLY A 70 -2.81 -0.89 3.73
C GLY A 70 -2.67 -0.89 5.25
N HIS A 71 -2.10 0.17 5.82
CA HIS A 71 -1.90 0.26 7.28
C HIS A 71 -3.18 0.28 8.09
N GLN A 72 -4.25 0.87 7.54
CA GLN A 72 -5.52 0.95 8.26
C GLN A 72 -6.36 -0.33 8.16
N VAL A 73 -6.30 -1.04 7.04
CA VAL A 73 -7.25 -2.11 6.74
C VAL A 73 -6.64 -3.51 6.84
N LEU A 74 -5.36 -3.68 6.47
CA LEU A 74 -4.74 -5.01 6.47
C LEU A 74 -4.62 -5.56 7.89
N LYS A 75 -5.09 -6.79 8.06
CA LYS A 75 -4.98 -7.55 9.31
C LYS A 75 -3.93 -8.61 9.11
N LEU A 76 -2.78 -8.41 9.72
CA LEU A 76 -1.67 -9.36 9.63
C LEU A 76 -1.84 -10.47 10.67
N ASN A 77 -1.65 -11.69 10.24
CA ASN A 77 -1.75 -12.89 11.08
C ASN A 77 -0.52 -13.76 10.90
N GLY A 78 -0.12 -14.43 11.98
CA GLY A 78 0.93 -15.44 11.94
C GLY A 78 2.30 -14.89 11.55
N LYS A 79 2.84 -15.38 10.44
CA LYS A 79 4.18 -15.03 9.94
C LYS A 79 4.16 -13.99 8.81
N GLN A 80 3.02 -13.39 8.54
CA GLN A 80 2.89 -12.33 7.53
C GLN A 80 3.72 -11.10 7.95
N ARG A 81 4.32 -10.45 6.97
CA ARG A 81 5.11 -9.24 7.20
C ARG A 81 4.69 -8.14 6.24
N LEU A 82 4.42 -6.96 6.78
CA LEU A 82 4.21 -5.73 6.03
C LEU A 82 5.45 -4.87 6.17
N MET A 83 6.06 -4.55 5.04
CA MET A 83 7.26 -3.72 4.95
C MET A 83 6.90 -2.39 4.27
N THR A 84 7.35 -1.30 4.86
CA THR A 84 6.96 0.04 4.42
C THR A 84 7.94 1.06 4.98
N SER A 85 8.10 2.18 4.31
CA SER A 85 8.92 3.31 4.76
C SER A 85 8.07 4.40 5.39
N THR A 86 7.45 4.12 6.54
CA THR A 86 6.61 5.10 7.24
C THR A 86 7.38 6.27 7.85
N GLY A 87 8.66 6.10 8.12
CA GLY A 87 9.49 7.15 8.75
C GLY A 87 9.81 8.31 7.83
N LEU A 88 10.06 8.04 6.56
CA LEU A 88 10.39 9.04 5.54
C LEU A 88 9.22 9.27 4.57
N GLY A 89 8.46 8.23 4.26
CA GLY A 89 7.32 8.33 3.34
C GLY A 89 7.72 8.65 1.90
N GLU A 90 8.87 8.15 1.46
CA GLU A 90 9.36 8.36 0.12
C GLU A 90 8.59 7.58 -0.93
N MET A 91 8.30 8.22 -2.03
CA MET A 91 7.75 7.61 -3.23
C MET A 91 8.84 6.78 -3.93
N GLY A 92 8.43 5.63 -4.50
CA GLY A 92 9.36 4.75 -5.22
C GLY A 92 10.07 3.73 -4.34
N TYR A 93 9.80 3.68 -3.03
CA TYR A 93 10.32 2.66 -2.13
C TYR A 93 9.80 1.26 -2.44
N GLY A 94 8.53 1.15 -2.84
CA GLY A 94 7.79 -0.11 -2.90
C GLY A 94 8.42 -1.16 -3.81
N LEU A 95 8.75 -0.81 -5.05
CA LEU A 95 9.29 -1.77 -6.03
C LEU A 95 10.69 -2.29 -5.65
N PRO A 96 11.70 -1.45 -5.35
CA PRO A 96 13.00 -1.90 -4.88
C PRO A 96 12.94 -2.72 -3.59
N ALA A 97 12.09 -2.32 -2.65
CA ALA A 97 11.90 -3.06 -1.41
C ALA A 97 11.29 -4.45 -1.63
N ALA A 98 10.36 -4.58 -2.58
CA ALA A 98 9.79 -5.88 -2.94
C ALA A 98 10.84 -6.80 -3.59
N ILE A 99 11.73 -6.24 -4.42
CA ILE A 99 12.88 -6.96 -4.98
C ILE A 99 13.80 -7.45 -3.86
N GLY A 100 14.18 -6.56 -2.95
CA GLY A 100 15.02 -6.90 -1.79
C GLY A 100 14.36 -7.96 -0.89
N ALA A 101 13.06 -7.85 -0.62
CA ALA A 101 12.32 -8.84 0.15
C ALA A 101 12.29 -10.21 -0.51
N SER A 102 12.13 -10.27 -1.84
CA SER A 102 12.17 -11.51 -2.60
C SER A 102 13.55 -12.18 -2.51
N PHE A 103 14.62 -11.44 -2.72
CA PHE A 103 15.98 -11.98 -2.57
C PHE A 103 16.26 -12.45 -1.13
N ALA A 104 15.94 -11.64 -0.13
CA ALA A 104 16.18 -11.96 1.28
C ALA A 104 15.39 -13.18 1.77
N SER A 105 14.33 -13.54 1.08
CA SER A 105 13.47 -14.69 1.42
C SER A 105 13.69 -15.92 0.53
N ASN A 106 14.82 -16.02 -0.18
CA ASN A 106 15.10 -17.06 -1.16
C ASN A 106 14.04 -17.12 -2.28
N LYS A 107 13.72 -15.97 -2.86
CA LYS A 107 12.74 -15.79 -3.93
C LYS A 107 11.33 -16.27 -3.56
N LYS A 108 10.90 -16.06 -2.33
CA LYS A 108 9.47 -16.18 -2.00
C LYS A 108 8.67 -15.13 -2.76
N GLU A 109 7.41 -15.47 -3.03
CA GLU A 109 6.47 -14.53 -3.63
C GLU A 109 6.25 -13.32 -2.71
N VAL A 110 6.24 -12.13 -3.30
CA VAL A 110 6.01 -10.85 -2.62
C VAL A 110 4.83 -10.13 -3.26
N ILE A 111 3.95 -9.62 -2.44
CA ILE A 111 2.88 -8.69 -2.87
C ILE A 111 3.43 -7.27 -2.77
N CYS A 112 3.56 -6.60 -3.91
CA CYS A 112 3.98 -5.21 -4.00
C CYS A 112 2.76 -4.31 -4.26
N LEU A 113 2.40 -3.48 -3.30
CA LEU A 113 1.32 -2.52 -3.38
C LEU A 113 1.92 -1.15 -3.67
N ASN A 114 1.94 -0.77 -4.93
CA ASN A 114 2.57 0.46 -5.39
C ASN A 114 1.51 1.50 -5.81
N CYS A 115 1.89 2.77 -5.84
CA CYS A 115 1.07 3.82 -6.43
C CYS A 115 1.65 4.24 -7.79
N ASP A 116 0.81 4.81 -8.64
CA ASP A 116 1.17 5.23 -10.00
C ASP A 116 2.37 6.19 -10.01
N GLY A 117 2.34 7.24 -9.20
CA GLY A 117 3.44 8.18 -9.08
C GLY A 117 4.72 7.55 -8.52
N GLY A 118 4.59 6.67 -7.50
CA GLY A 118 5.74 5.94 -6.95
C GLY A 118 6.35 4.95 -7.93
N MET A 119 5.51 4.28 -8.73
CA MET A 119 5.98 3.35 -9.76
C MET A 119 6.85 4.05 -10.81
N MET A 120 6.55 5.32 -11.13
CA MET A 120 7.34 6.13 -12.07
C MET A 120 8.78 6.41 -11.62
N MET A 121 9.06 6.32 -10.32
CA MET A 121 10.39 6.61 -9.77
C MET A 121 11.41 5.50 -10.08
N ASN A 122 10.95 4.26 -10.25
CA ASN A 122 11.81 3.08 -10.37
C ASN A 122 11.33 2.08 -11.43
N LEU A 123 10.69 2.53 -12.51
CA LEU A 123 10.20 1.66 -13.59
C LEU A 123 11.26 0.73 -14.17
N GLN A 124 12.51 1.17 -14.24
CA GLN A 124 13.64 0.39 -14.76
C GLN A 124 13.89 -0.89 -13.95
N GLU A 125 13.47 -0.95 -12.69
CA GLU A 125 13.61 -2.13 -11.83
C GLU A 125 12.70 -3.30 -12.25
N LEU A 126 11.76 -3.08 -13.14
CA LEU A 126 11.02 -4.16 -13.80
C LEU A 126 11.98 -5.09 -14.55
N GLN A 127 13.08 -4.55 -15.12
CA GLN A 127 14.11 -5.37 -15.75
C GLN A 127 14.83 -6.28 -14.75
N THR A 128 15.06 -5.80 -13.52
CA THR A 128 15.62 -6.62 -12.45
C THR A 128 14.71 -7.79 -12.08
N ILE A 129 13.40 -7.54 -11.98
CA ILE A 129 12.38 -8.58 -11.72
C ILE A 129 12.40 -9.62 -12.83
N LYS A 130 12.38 -9.17 -14.09
CA LYS A 130 12.39 -10.04 -15.28
C LYS A 130 13.67 -10.88 -15.32
N HIS A 131 14.83 -10.23 -15.23
CA HIS A 131 16.14 -10.87 -15.32
C HIS A 131 16.31 -12.00 -14.30
N HIS A 132 15.92 -11.74 -13.05
CA HIS A 132 16.06 -12.70 -11.96
C HIS A 132 14.85 -13.62 -11.77
N SER A 133 13.82 -13.49 -12.60
CA SER A 133 12.55 -14.24 -12.51
C SER A 133 11.98 -14.20 -11.09
N LEU A 134 11.87 -12.98 -10.52
CA LEU A 134 11.37 -12.79 -9.17
C LEU A 134 9.84 -12.93 -9.13
N PRO A 135 9.29 -13.73 -8.21
CA PRO A 135 7.85 -13.94 -8.11
C PRO A 135 7.18 -12.78 -7.34
N ILE A 136 7.13 -11.61 -7.96
CA ILE A 136 6.54 -10.40 -7.36
C ILE A 136 5.22 -10.10 -8.06
N LYS A 137 4.13 -10.01 -7.29
CA LYS A 137 2.81 -9.55 -7.77
C LYS A 137 2.67 -8.07 -7.48
N ILE A 138 2.63 -7.27 -8.52
CA ILE A 138 2.56 -5.80 -8.42
C ILE A 138 1.12 -5.35 -8.63
N PHE A 139 0.55 -4.67 -7.64
CA PHE A 139 -0.73 -3.96 -7.73
C PHE A 139 -0.47 -2.47 -7.78
N ILE A 140 -0.89 -1.80 -8.83
CA ILE A 140 -0.70 -0.36 -9.00
C ILE A 140 -2.02 0.36 -8.73
N PHE A 141 -2.03 1.19 -7.68
CA PHE A 141 -3.12 2.11 -7.38
C PHE A 141 -3.01 3.32 -8.29
N ASN A 142 -3.65 3.21 -9.45
CA ASN A 142 -3.64 4.25 -10.47
C ASN A 142 -4.78 5.25 -10.23
N ASN A 143 -4.41 6.47 -9.88
CA ASN A 143 -5.32 7.58 -9.67
C ASN A 143 -4.96 8.81 -10.53
N ASP A 144 -4.11 8.59 -11.56
CA ASP A 144 -3.68 9.55 -12.55
C ASP A 144 -2.90 10.74 -11.98
N GLY A 145 -2.06 10.48 -10.95
CA GLY A 145 -1.16 11.50 -10.44
C GLY A 145 -0.85 11.42 -8.95
N TYR A 146 -0.55 12.55 -8.33
CA TYR A 146 -0.11 12.63 -6.93
C TYR A 146 -1.28 13.00 -6.02
N LEU A 147 -2.19 12.04 -5.81
CA LEU A 147 -3.45 12.26 -5.09
C LEU A 147 -3.25 12.87 -3.69
N MET A 148 -2.25 12.43 -2.94
CA MET A 148 -1.99 12.94 -1.59
C MET A 148 -1.56 14.40 -1.60
N ILE A 149 -0.68 14.78 -2.53
CA ILE A 149 -0.26 16.18 -2.71
C ILE A 149 -1.43 17.03 -3.19
N LYS A 150 -2.23 16.50 -4.13
CA LYS A 150 -3.44 17.17 -4.61
C LYS A 150 -4.43 17.44 -3.47
N HIS A 151 -4.58 16.48 -2.55
CA HIS A 151 -5.41 16.66 -1.35
C HIS A 151 -4.87 17.78 -0.45
N THR A 152 -3.56 17.82 -0.22
CA THR A 152 -2.90 18.91 0.52
C THR A 152 -3.11 20.26 -0.14
N GLN A 153 -2.92 20.34 -1.46
CA GLN A 153 -3.14 21.58 -2.21
C GLN A 153 -4.60 22.05 -2.15
N LYS A 154 -5.55 21.11 -2.17
CA LYS A 154 -6.96 21.43 -1.99
C LYS A 154 -7.25 22.01 -0.60
N SER A 155 -6.68 21.42 0.45
CA SER A 155 -7.03 21.76 1.83
C SER A 155 -6.30 22.99 2.36
N LEU A 156 -5.03 23.20 1.96
CA LEU A 156 -4.16 24.24 2.51
C LEU A 156 -3.86 25.37 1.53
N PHE A 157 -4.07 25.16 0.23
CA PHE A 157 -3.72 26.12 -0.83
C PHE A 157 -4.90 26.47 -1.73
N GLU A 158 -6.14 26.41 -1.21
CA GLU A 158 -7.36 26.83 -1.91
C GLU A 158 -7.57 26.14 -3.27
N GLY A 159 -7.03 24.91 -3.43
CA GLY A 159 -7.13 24.17 -4.69
C GLY A 159 -6.23 24.69 -5.81
N ARG A 160 -5.19 25.46 -5.51
CA ARG A 160 -4.16 25.85 -6.47
C ARG A 160 -3.27 24.62 -6.78
N TYR A 161 -3.66 23.86 -7.81
CA TYR A 161 -2.97 22.63 -8.20
C TYR A 161 -1.75 22.94 -9.05
N SER A 162 -0.61 22.35 -8.68
CA SER A 162 0.65 22.42 -9.41
C SER A 162 1.37 21.07 -9.34
N GLY A 163 1.73 20.48 -10.48
CA GLY A 163 2.51 19.26 -10.57
C GLY A 163 1.85 18.03 -9.93
N THR A 164 0.51 17.89 -9.97
CA THR A 164 -0.22 16.83 -9.26
C THR A 164 -1.13 15.97 -10.12
N ASP A 165 -1.50 16.46 -11.29
CA ASP A 165 -2.33 15.74 -12.26
C ASP A 165 -2.04 16.23 -13.69
N LYS A 166 -2.72 15.63 -14.67
CA LYS A 166 -2.52 15.94 -16.10
C LYS A 166 -2.70 17.41 -16.43
N LYS A 167 -3.63 18.11 -15.77
CA LYS A 167 -3.87 19.55 -16.01
C LYS A 167 -2.77 20.43 -15.43
N SER A 168 -2.15 19.96 -14.37
CA SER A 168 -1.09 20.68 -13.65
C SER A 168 0.33 20.16 -13.94
N GLY A 169 0.49 19.28 -14.95
CA GLY A 169 1.80 18.91 -15.50
C GLY A 169 2.29 17.50 -15.16
N VAL A 170 1.48 16.62 -14.56
CA VAL A 170 1.86 15.23 -14.25
C VAL A 170 0.90 14.25 -14.93
N SER A 171 1.45 13.25 -15.59
CA SER A 171 0.67 12.13 -16.13
C SER A 171 1.40 10.81 -15.91
N CYS A 172 0.64 9.74 -15.81
CA CYS A 172 1.17 8.39 -15.73
C CYS A 172 0.97 7.63 -17.05
N PRO A 173 1.87 6.72 -17.41
CA PRO A 173 1.74 5.90 -18.61
C PRO A 173 0.68 4.81 -18.44
N ASN A 174 0.37 4.11 -19.51
CA ASN A 174 -0.34 2.84 -19.42
C ASN A 174 0.61 1.77 -18.88
N PHE A 175 0.44 1.37 -17.62
CA PHE A 175 1.31 0.42 -16.93
C PHE A 175 1.24 -0.99 -17.50
N GLU A 176 0.13 -1.38 -18.13
CA GLU A 176 0.03 -2.66 -18.85
C GLU A 176 0.99 -2.69 -20.06
N LYS A 177 1.04 -1.60 -20.83
CA LYS A 177 2.01 -1.49 -21.94
C LYS A 177 3.45 -1.48 -21.44
N ILE A 178 3.71 -0.86 -20.28
CA ILE A 178 5.04 -0.88 -19.65
C ILE A 178 5.40 -2.31 -19.23
N ALA A 179 4.52 -3.02 -18.53
CA ALA A 179 4.76 -4.42 -18.13
C ALA A 179 5.04 -5.31 -19.33
N ASN A 180 4.23 -5.19 -20.41
CA ASN A 180 4.44 -5.91 -21.66
C ASN A 180 5.79 -5.58 -22.30
N GLY A 181 6.25 -4.32 -22.23
CA GLY A 181 7.56 -3.90 -22.74
C GLY A 181 8.74 -4.55 -22.01
N PHE A 182 8.53 -4.98 -20.76
CA PHE A 182 9.50 -5.76 -19.97
C PHE A 182 9.20 -7.27 -19.97
N ASP A 183 8.28 -7.76 -20.83
CA ASP A 183 7.81 -9.16 -20.84
C ASP A 183 7.33 -9.64 -19.46
N ILE A 184 6.71 -8.80 -18.69
CA ILE A 184 6.04 -9.11 -17.41
C ILE A 184 4.54 -9.28 -17.69
N LYS A 185 3.98 -10.40 -17.20
CA LYS A 185 2.56 -10.76 -17.36
C LYS A 185 1.74 -10.23 -16.19
#